data_640904a20aaae0984e615bff270beb27
#
_entry.id   640904a20aaae0984e615bff270beb27
#
_cell.length_a   1.000
_cell.length_b   1.000
_cell.length_c   1.000
_cell.angle_alpha   90.00
_cell.angle_beta   90.00
_cell.angle_gamma   90.00
#
_symmetry.space_group_name_H-M   'P 1'
#
loop_
_entity.id
_entity.type
_entity.pdbx_description
1 polymer ?
#
loop_
_entity_poly.entity_id
_entity_poly.type
_entity_poly.pdbx_seq_one_letter_code
_entity_poly.pdbx_strand_id
1 'polypeptide(L)'
;MAMFVHLTPAVDEARVRRAGIKAVGRGGRGGGGRGVFCFPVLPSYTLTHQWLRELARREGPRGLVAVHVRLPDDERVSVGPYHGTPVELTASDAVRRVAALADPRGWEVFLPRAVSRQEVHRVRAVRQVTGWRYFPGAHGVTPCTCDGCRVRGEYGSRRLRERRPHPLDGPPPPVPVLLERIGAAAGEPGALCAALRWFRLRRRGPVERLAGLAAHPDADVRMALAEAVARWSTPGVDALLAALAADPDPEVREVAGMIEETRGDGHG
;
A
#
# COMPACT_ATOMS: atom_id res chain seq x y z
N MET A 1 16.27 10.69 25.76
CA MET A 1 15.26 11.17 24.78
C MET A 1 15.19 10.20 23.61
N ALA A 2 14.03 9.63 23.37
CA ALA A 2 13.77 8.65 22.33
C ALA A 2 13.64 9.33 20.95
N MET A 3 14.17 8.69 19.90
CA MET A 3 14.18 9.22 18.55
C MET A 3 13.29 8.39 17.63
N PHE A 4 12.41 9.08 16.90
CA PHE A 4 11.48 8.48 15.96
C PHE A 4 11.57 9.15 14.59
N VAL A 5 11.03 8.48 13.58
CA VAL A 5 10.87 9.00 12.22
C VAL A 5 9.40 8.98 11.86
N HIS A 6 8.89 10.11 11.38
CA HIS A 6 7.63 10.23 10.65
C HIS A 6 7.93 10.50 9.18
N LEU A 7 7.32 9.75 8.28
CA LEU A 7 7.40 10.00 6.84
C LEU A 7 6.20 10.81 6.39
N THR A 8 6.45 11.90 5.66
CA THR A 8 5.39 12.79 5.17
C THR A 8 5.71 13.26 3.74
N PRO A 9 4.70 13.64 2.93
CA PRO A 9 4.94 14.22 1.62
C PRO A 9 5.90 15.41 1.67
N ALA A 10 6.80 15.51 0.71
CA ALA A 10 7.78 16.61 0.66
C ALA A 10 7.12 18.00 0.59
N VAL A 11 5.92 18.09 0.05
CA VAL A 11 5.13 19.33 0.02
C VAL A 11 4.77 19.87 1.41
N ASP A 12 4.75 19.00 2.42
CA ASP A 12 4.43 19.35 3.80
C ASP A 12 5.65 19.82 4.61
N GLU A 13 6.87 19.73 4.05
CA GLU A 13 8.11 20.02 4.77
C GLU A 13 8.11 21.42 5.42
N ALA A 14 7.74 22.45 4.64
CA ALA A 14 7.71 23.83 5.13
C ALA A 14 6.70 24.01 6.29
N ARG A 15 5.55 23.35 6.22
CA ARG A 15 4.55 23.36 7.28
C ARG A 15 5.06 22.66 8.54
N VAL A 16 5.67 21.49 8.37
CA VAL A 16 6.23 20.71 9.50
C VAL A 16 7.32 21.48 10.23
N ARG A 17 8.21 22.12 9.49
CA ARG A 17 9.29 22.95 10.08
C ARG A 17 8.74 24.14 10.88
N ARG A 18 7.60 24.69 10.46
CA ARG A 18 6.99 25.87 11.08
C ARG A 18 6.06 25.54 12.24
N ALA A 19 5.28 24.46 12.12
CA ALA A 19 4.15 24.16 13.04
C ALA A 19 4.18 22.75 13.65
N GLY A 20 5.17 21.91 13.34
CA GLY A 20 5.18 20.52 13.76
C GLY A 20 4.26 19.62 12.93
N ILE A 21 3.89 18.46 13.47
CA ILE A 21 3.07 17.45 12.80
C ILE A 21 1.69 17.43 13.45
N LYS A 22 0.64 17.64 12.64
CA LYS A 22 -0.76 17.56 13.11
C LYS A 22 -1.13 16.12 13.44
N ALA A 23 -1.89 15.94 14.52
CA ALA A 23 -2.52 14.67 14.82
C ALA A 23 -3.64 14.39 13.80
N VAL A 24 -3.59 13.23 13.16
CA VAL A 24 -4.61 12.73 12.24
C VAL A 24 -5.42 11.61 12.90
N GLY A 25 -6.64 11.37 12.42
CA GLY A 25 -7.47 10.28 12.93
C GLY A 25 -6.81 8.92 12.62
N ARG A 26 -6.90 7.98 13.54
CA ARG A 26 -6.52 6.59 13.34
C ARG A 26 -7.62 5.94 12.50
N GLY A 27 -7.42 5.84 11.19
CA GLY A 27 -8.37 5.19 10.30
C GLY A 27 -8.58 3.72 10.69
N GLY A 28 -9.83 3.36 10.99
CA GLY A 28 -10.35 2.03 10.84
C GLY A 28 -9.98 0.91 11.82
N ARG A 29 -9.09 1.08 12.83
CA ARG A 29 -8.76 -0.02 13.74
C ARG A 29 -8.68 0.42 15.21
N GLY A 30 -9.68 0.02 15.98
CA GLY A 30 -9.65 -0.14 17.43
C GLY A 30 -9.22 1.07 18.25
N GLY A 31 -10.09 2.08 18.34
CA GLY A 31 -9.92 3.22 19.25
C GLY A 31 -9.74 4.54 18.53
N GLY A 32 -10.78 5.37 18.51
CA GLY A 32 -10.89 6.64 17.78
C GLY A 32 -10.01 7.78 18.30
N GLY A 33 -8.72 7.61 18.42
CA GLY A 33 -7.79 8.66 18.84
C GLY A 33 -7.16 9.38 17.64
N ARG A 34 -6.82 10.67 17.83
CA ARG A 34 -6.00 11.43 16.88
C ARG A 34 -4.54 11.38 17.34
N GLY A 35 -3.62 11.19 16.40
CA GLY A 35 -2.20 11.10 16.74
C GLY A 35 -1.30 11.10 15.51
N VAL A 36 -0.03 10.77 15.73
CA VAL A 36 1.00 10.71 14.71
C VAL A 36 1.60 9.31 14.68
N PHE A 37 1.59 8.69 13.50
CA PHE A 37 2.31 7.45 13.27
C PHE A 37 3.78 7.73 13.00
N CYS A 38 4.65 6.98 13.64
CA CYS A 38 6.09 7.04 13.48
C CYS A 38 6.70 5.64 13.70
N PHE A 39 7.98 5.53 13.57
CA PHE A 39 8.75 4.34 13.92
C PHE A 39 10.11 4.74 14.52
N PRO A 40 10.73 3.91 15.37
CA PRO A 40 11.99 4.27 16.01
C PRO A 40 13.14 4.39 15.01
N VAL A 41 14.08 5.26 15.29
CA VAL A 41 15.37 5.30 14.61
C VAL A 41 16.20 4.11 15.07
N LEU A 42 16.47 3.19 14.15
CA LEU A 42 17.26 1.99 14.42
C LEU A 42 18.62 2.08 13.68
N PRO A 43 19.65 1.34 14.16
CA PRO A 43 20.91 1.20 13.42
C PRO A 43 20.71 0.60 12.03
N SER A 44 19.79 -0.38 11.91
CA SER A 44 19.41 -0.97 10.62
C SER A 44 18.39 -0.10 9.88
N TYR A 45 18.62 0.10 8.58
CA TYR A 45 17.69 0.86 7.73
C TYR A 45 16.46 0.07 7.29
N THR A 46 16.33 -1.20 7.68
CA THR A 46 15.28 -2.13 7.22
C THR A 46 13.87 -1.59 7.44
N LEU A 47 13.57 -1.12 8.66
CA LEU A 47 12.25 -0.60 9.02
C LEU A 47 11.93 0.69 8.26
N THR A 48 12.88 1.64 8.22
CA THR A 48 12.72 2.90 7.48
C THR A 48 12.50 2.64 5.99
N HIS A 49 13.27 1.73 5.39
CA HIS A 49 13.13 1.39 3.97
C HIS A 49 11.78 0.74 3.67
N GLN A 50 11.30 -0.13 4.55
CA GLN A 50 10.01 -0.79 4.38
C GLN A 50 8.87 0.24 4.38
N TRP A 51 8.80 1.11 5.39
CA TRP A 51 7.76 2.14 5.46
C TRP A 51 7.88 3.18 4.34
N LEU A 52 9.11 3.58 4.00
CA LEU A 52 9.34 4.46 2.86
C LEU A 52 8.79 3.86 1.57
N ARG A 53 9.01 2.58 1.33
CA ARG A 53 8.51 1.88 0.14
C ARG A 53 6.99 1.81 0.11
N GLU A 54 6.37 1.44 1.25
CA GLU A 54 4.91 1.30 1.32
C GLU A 54 4.20 2.65 1.16
N LEU A 55 4.69 3.69 1.82
CA LEU A 55 4.10 5.03 1.72
C LEU A 55 4.38 5.69 0.36
N ALA A 56 5.56 5.52 -0.22
CA ALA A 56 5.87 6.05 -1.55
C ALA A 56 4.94 5.49 -2.65
N ARG A 57 4.42 4.29 -2.48
CA ARG A 57 3.44 3.70 -3.41
C ARG A 57 2.08 4.41 -3.34
N ARG A 58 1.69 4.92 -2.19
CA ARG A 58 0.42 5.64 -1.98
C ARG A 58 0.54 7.10 -2.38
N GLU A 59 1.63 7.76 -1.99
CA GLU A 59 1.85 9.19 -2.23
C GLU A 59 2.25 9.53 -3.68
N GLY A 60 2.65 8.53 -4.46
CA GLY A 60 3.04 8.70 -5.87
C GLY A 60 4.33 9.50 -6.05
N PRO A 61 4.44 10.29 -7.14
CA PRO A 61 5.71 10.92 -7.56
C PRO A 61 6.15 12.13 -6.72
N ARG A 62 5.34 12.59 -5.78
CA ARG A 62 5.64 13.82 -5.00
C ARG A 62 6.80 13.66 -4.02
N GLY A 63 7.24 12.42 -3.79
CA GLY A 63 8.33 12.13 -2.87
C GLY A 63 7.96 12.29 -1.39
N LEU A 64 8.76 11.70 -0.53
CA LEU A 64 8.62 11.77 0.92
C LEU A 64 9.86 12.41 1.55
N VAL A 65 9.68 13.01 2.71
CA VAL A 65 10.75 13.44 3.62
C VAL A 65 10.64 12.72 4.95
N ALA A 66 11.78 12.49 5.61
CA ALA A 66 11.83 11.94 6.95
C ALA A 66 11.90 13.08 7.97
N VAL A 67 10.92 13.14 8.85
CA VAL A 67 10.86 14.02 9.99
C VAL A 67 11.37 13.26 11.21
N HIS A 68 12.55 13.61 11.69
CA HIS A 68 13.09 13.06 12.94
C HIS A 68 12.47 13.80 14.11
N VAL A 69 11.81 13.05 14.98
CA VAL A 69 11.11 13.56 16.16
C VAL A 69 11.85 13.08 17.41
N ARG A 70 12.02 13.98 18.35
CA ARG A 70 12.63 13.70 19.64
C ARG A 70 11.58 13.82 20.73
N LEU A 71 11.27 12.69 21.41
CA LEU A 71 10.29 12.63 22.47
C LEU A 71 10.96 12.42 23.83
N PRO A 72 10.35 12.87 24.95
CA PRO A 72 10.73 12.44 26.29
C PRO A 72 10.75 10.91 26.40
N ASP A 73 11.63 10.38 27.21
CA ASP A 73 11.78 8.92 27.36
C ASP A 73 10.56 8.27 28.00
N ASP A 74 9.84 9.00 28.82
CA ASP A 74 8.64 8.61 29.56
C ASP A 74 7.32 8.90 28.81
N GLU A 75 7.38 9.53 27.62
CA GLU A 75 6.20 9.79 26.79
C GLU A 75 5.44 8.49 26.50
N ARG A 76 4.11 8.51 26.67
CA ARG A 76 3.25 7.33 26.43
C ARG A 76 2.95 7.19 24.95
N VAL A 77 3.20 6.00 24.42
CA VAL A 77 2.98 5.66 23.01
C VAL A 77 2.39 4.26 22.89
N SER A 78 1.66 3.99 21.82
CA SER A 78 1.25 2.63 21.46
C SER A 78 2.22 2.06 20.44
N VAL A 79 2.72 0.84 20.64
CA VAL A 79 3.67 0.19 19.74
C VAL A 79 3.21 -1.21 19.38
N GLY A 80 3.30 -1.57 18.11
CA GLY A 80 2.91 -2.90 17.64
C GLY A 80 3.10 -3.10 16.14
N PRO A 81 2.89 -4.33 15.65
CA PRO A 81 2.85 -4.60 14.22
C PRO A 81 1.59 -3.98 13.59
N TYR A 82 1.69 -3.55 12.34
CA TYR A 82 0.62 -2.87 11.59
C TYR A 82 -0.72 -3.63 11.60
N HIS A 83 -0.68 -4.96 11.51
CA HIS A 83 -1.88 -5.82 11.54
C HIS A 83 -2.17 -6.45 12.92
N GLY A 84 -1.47 -6.03 13.97
CA GLY A 84 -1.63 -6.60 15.31
C GLY A 84 -2.23 -5.65 16.33
N THR A 85 -2.41 -6.15 17.55
CA THR A 85 -2.85 -5.34 18.68
C THR A 85 -1.64 -4.59 19.25
N PRO A 86 -1.65 -3.25 19.28
CA PRO A 86 -0.57 -2.48 19.88
C PRO A 86 -0.61 -2.58 21.42
N VAL A 87 0.54 -2.37 22.03
CA VAL A 87 0.68 -2.25 23.47
C VAL A 87 1.13 -0.85 23.88
N GLU A 88 0.67 -0.37 25.03
CA GLU A 88 1.05 0.91 25.60
C GLU A 88 2.41 0.79 26.32
N LEU A 89 3.38 1.60 25.91
CA LEU A 89 4.72 1.65 26.51
C LEU A 89 5.18 3.11 26.64
N THR A 90 6.32 3.29 27.31
CA THR A 90 7.08 4.54 27.22
C THR A 90 7.80 4.62 25.87
N ALA A 91 8.13 5.82 25.41
CA ALA A 91 8.86 6.03 24.17
C ALA A 91 10.22 5.30 24.17
N SER A 92 10.96 5.34 25.29
CA SER A 92 12.21 4.60 25.42
C SER A 92 12.04 3.09 25.38
N ASP A 93 10.98 2.55 26.01
CA ASP A 93 10.67 1.12 25.96
C ASP A 93 10.23 0.68 24.57
N ALA A 94 9.45 1.50 23.87
CA ALA A 94 9.05 1.25 22.49
C ALA A 94 10.27 1.13 21.58
N VAL A 95 11.26 2.03 21.70
CA VAL A 95 12.52 1.94 20.95
C VAL A 95 13.25 0.64 21.26
N ARG A 96 13.42 0.30 22.56
CA ARG A 96 14.09 -0.94 22.98
C ARG A 96 13.37 -2.19 22.47
N ARG A 97 12.04 -2.21 22.56
CA ARG A 97 11.23 -3.33 22.08
C ARG A 97 11.43 -3.59 20.59
N VAL A 98 11.32 -2.55 19.76
CA VAL A 98 11.46 -2.69 18.31
C VAL A 98 12.90 -3.00 17.91
N ALA A 99 13.88 -2.44 18.61
CA ALA A 99 15.31 -2.71 18.37
C ALA A 99 15.71 -4.17 18.69
N ALA A 100 15.02 -4.81 19.64
CA ALA A 100 15.27 -6.20 20.02
C ALA A 100 14.65 -7.24 19.06
N LEU A 101 13.84 -6.82 18.10
CA LEU A 101 13.21 -7.74 17.16
C LEU A 101 14.22 -8.22 16.11
N ALA A 102 14.18 -9.52 15.80
CA ALA A 102 14.95 -10.10 14.70
C ALA A 102 14.50 -9.50 13.35
N ASP A 103 13.21 -9.21 13.18
CA ASP A 103 12.64 -8.53 12.03
C ASP A 103 11.66 -7.44 12.49
N PRO A 104 12.05 -6.16 12.44
CA PRO A 104 11.20 -5.05 12.85
C PRO A 104 10.22 -4.59 11.75
N ARG A 105 10.19 -5.23 10.58
CA ARG A 105 9.30 -4.81 9.49
C ARG A 105 7.84 -4.90 9.89
N GLY A 106 7.06 -3.90 9.46
CA GLY A 106 5.65 -3.77 9.79
C GLY A 106 5.36 -3.22 11.19
N TRP A 107 6.39 -2.95 12.00
CA TRP A 107 6.18 -2.31 13.30
C TRP A 107 6.05 -0.80 13.19
N GLU A 108 5.12 -0.26 13.95
CA GLU A 108 4.83 1.17 14.03
C GLU A 108 4.66 1.61 15.49
N VAL A 109 4.78 2.90 15.69
CA VAL A 109 4.55 3.58 16.96
C VAL A 109 3.52 4.68 16.71
N PHE A 110 2.49 4.71 17.51
CA PHE A 110 1.46 5.74 17.50
C PHE A 110 1.61 6.64 18.72
N LEU A 111 1.86 7.92 18.47
CA LEU A 111 1.85 8.98 19.47
C LEU A 111 0.43 9.59 19.52
N PRO A 112 -0.34 9.49 20.63
CA PRO A 112 -1.77 9.90 20.66
C PRO A 112 -1.96 11.42 20.78
N ARG A 113 -1.09 12.20 20.14
CA ARG A 113 -1.14 13.67 20.07
C ARG A 113 -0.39 14.19 18.86
N ALA A 114 -0.47 15.48 18.62
CA ALA A 114 0.37 16.19 17.66
C ALA A 114 1.82 16.23 18.15
N VAL A 115 2.76 16.38 17.21
CA VAL A 115 4.17 16.67 17.47
C VAL A 115 4.37 18.17 17.36
N SER A 116 4.87 18.80 18.41
CA SER A 116 5.19 20.22 18.41
C SER A 116 6.41 20.54 17.55
N ARG A 117 6.58 21.81 17.19
CA ARG A 117 7.77 22.27 16.45
C ARG A 117 9.08 21.98 17.21
N GLN A 118 9.07 22.11 18.53
CA GLN A 118 10.24 21.91 19.39
C GLN A 118 10.71 20.45 19.40
N GLU A 119 9.80 19.53 19.18
CA GLU A 119 10.09 18.09 19.11
C GLU A 119 10.59 17.66 17.72
N VAL A 120 10.39 18.49 16.69
CA VAL A 120 10.97 18.26 15.36
C VAL A 120 12.48 18.55 15.41
N HIS A 121 13.25 17.48 15.53
CA HIS A 121 14.72 17.59 15.59
C HIS A 121 15.33 17.94 14.22
N ARG A 122 14.85 17.28 13.16
CA ARG A 122 15.39 17.46 11.81
C ARG A 122 14.43 16.93 10.75
N VAL A 123 14.37 17.61 9.61
CA VAL A 123 13.71 17.11 8.40
C VAL A 123 14.77 16.81 7.36
N ARG A 124 14.74 15.61 6.78
CA ARG A 124 15.69 15.15 5.76
C ARG A 124 14.97 14.68 4.51
N ALA A 125 15.53 15.02 3.37
CA ALA A 125 15.24 14.31 2.14
C ALA A 125 15.64 12.83 2.31
N VAL A 126 14.79 11.93 1.85
CA VAL A 126 15.08 10.50 1.83
C VAL A 126 15.15 10.01 0.39
N ARG A 127 16.04 9.05 0.13
CA ARG A 127 16.16 8.45 -1.19
C ARG A 127 14.89 7.66 -1.48
N GLN A 128 14.19 8.05 -2.54
CA GLN A 128 12.99 7.33 -2.98
C GLN A 128 13.41 6.04 -3.70
N VAL A 129 13.01 4.88 -3.16
CA VAL A 129 13.49 3.57 -3.62
C VAL A 129 12.33 2.58 -3.74
N THR A 130 11.25 2.99 -4.39
CA THR A 130 10.13 2.09 -4.68
C THR A 130 10.59 0.96 -5.61
N GLY A 131 10.13 -0.23 -5.35
CA GLY A 131 10.52 -1.42 -6.09
C GLY A 131 11.80 -2.10 -5.59
N TRP A 132 12.36 -1.64 -4.48
CA TRP A 132 13.54 -2.22 -3.86
C TRP A 132 13.23 -2.65 -2.42
N ARG A 133 13.69 -3.83 -2.04
CA ARG A 133 13.76 -4.24 -0.64
C ARG A 133 15.13 -3.93 -0.09
N TYR A 134 15.17 -3.55 1.17
CA TYR A 134 16.42 -3.48 1.90
C TYR A 134 16.84 -4.90 2.32
N PHE A 135 18.02 -5.29 1.87
CA PHE A 135 18.67 -6.52 2.32
C PHE A 135 19.95 -6.12 3.04
N PRO A 136 20.17 -6.58 4.27
CA PRO A 136 21.45 -6.38 4.94
C PRO A 136 22.60 -6.86 4.05
N GLY A 137 23.64 -6.05 3.89
CA GLY A 137 24.78 -6.33 3.02
C GLY A 137 24.60 -6.04 1.52
N ALA A 138 23.38 -5.79 1.05
CA ALA A 138 23.13 -5.46 -0.37
C ALA A 138 23.14 -3.94 -0.64
N HIS A 139 23.41 -3.12 0.35
CA HIS A 139 23.46 -1.65 0.28
C HIS A 139 22.23 -1.01 -0.41
N GLY A 140 21.06 -1.64 -0.29
CA GLY A 140 19.81 -1.17 -0.86
C GLY A 140 19.72 -1.26 -2.39
N VAL A 141 20.59 -2.01 -3.05
CA VAL A 141 20.62 -2.11 -4.52
C VAL A 141 19.92 -3.35 -5.09
N THR A 142 19.58 -4.33 -4.24
CA THR A 142 18.86 -5.52 -4.69
C THR A 142 17.40 -5.21 -4.96
N PRO A 143 16.89 -5.40 -6.20
CA PRO A 143 15.53 -5.07 -6.55
C PRO A 143 14.52 -6.01 -5.87
N CYS A 144 13.37 -5.46 -5.47
CA CYS A 144 12.22 -6.25 -5.05
C CYS A 144 11.60 -6.95 -6.27
N THR A 145 11.30 -8.23 -6.13
CA THR A 145 10.64 -9.03 -7.18
C THR A 145 9.14 -9.20 -6.97
N CYS A 146 8.57 -8.61 -5.91
CA CYS A 146 7.14 -8.75 -5.64
C CYS A 146 6.29 -8.04 -6.71
N ASP A 147 5.12 -8.59 -7.02
CA ASP A 147 4.20 -8.07 -8.03
C ASP A 147 3.79 -6.63 -7.74
N GLY A 148 3.53 -6.29 -6.47
CA GLY A 148 3.15 -4.95 -6.07
C GLY A 148 4.16 -3.85 -6.42
N CYS A 149 5.46 -4.18 -6.51
CA CYS A 149 6.48 -3.22 -6.95
C CYS A 149 6.54 -3.06 -8.47
N ARG A 150 5.88 -3.92 -9.23
CA ARG A 150 5.92 -4.00 -10.70
C ARG A 150 4.64 -3.50 -11.36
N VAL A 151 3.61 -3.19 -10.57
CA VAL A 151 2.33 -2.70 -11.09
C VAL A 151 2.53 -1.42 -11.89
N ARG A 152 1.94 -1.36 -13.09
CA ARG A 152 1.98 -0.15 -13.93
C ARG A 152 1.28 1.01 -13.23
N GLY A 153 1.88 2.20 -13.39
CA GLY A 153 1.39 3.43 -12.78
C GLY A 153 1.86 3.65 -11.35
N GLU A 154 2.38 2.63 -10.68
CA GLU A 154 2.98 2.79 -9.35
C GLU A 154 4.29 3.58 -9.41
N TYR A 155 4.56 4.36 -8.37
CA TYR A 155 5.77 5.14 -8.26
C TYR A 155 7.03 4.27 -8.38
N GLY A 156 7.93 4.65 -9.27
CA GLY A 156 9.19 3.92 -9.51
C GLY A 156 9.05 2.61 -10.28
N SER A 157 7.84 2.12 -10.55
CA SER A 157 7.60 0.85 -11.25
C SER A 157 8.15 0.84 -12.68
N ARG A 158 8.13 1.99 -13.38
CA ARG A 158 8.73 2.10 -14.72
C ARG A 158 10.21 1.69 -14.72
N ARG A 159 11.01 2.28 -13.81
CA ARG A 159 12.44 1.98 -13.68
C ARG A 159 12.70 0.52 -13.33
N LEU A 160 11.83 -0.08 -12.50
CA LEU A 160 11.94 -1.49 -12.15
C LEU A 160 11.64 -2.40 -13.34
N ARG A 161 10.59 -2.09 -14.13
CA ARG A 161 10.25 -2.84 -15.36
C ARG A 161 11.36 -2.77 -16.41
N GLU A 162 11.95 -1.60 -16.60
CA GLU A 162 13.08 -1.42 -17.54
C GLU A 162 14.27 -2.33 -17.16
N ARG A 163 14.50 -2.56 -15.88
CA ARG A 163 15.58 -3.42 -15.39
C ARG A 163 15.24 -4.91 -15.35
N ARG A 164 13.96 -5.23 -15.13
CA ARG A 164 13.43 -6.58 -15.02
C ARG A 164 12.09 -6.66 -15.73
N PRO A 165 12.08 -6.88 -17.05
CA PRO A 165 10.84 -6.99 -17.81
C PRO A 165 9.93 -8.09 -17.26
N HIS A 166 8.65 -7.86 -17.31
CA HIS A 166 7.62 -8.82 -16.95
C HIS A 166 6.69 -9.03 -18.14
N PRO A 167 6.06 -10.19 -18.33
CA PRO A 167 5.12 -10.42 -19.43
C PRO A 167 4.06 -9.33 -19.60
N LEU A 168 3.58 -8.72 -18.49
CA LEU A 168 2.62 -7.61 -18.52
C LEU A 168 3.25 -6.23 -18.80
N ASP A 169 4.55 -6.12 -18.97
CA ASP A 169 5.21 -4.84 -19.29
C ASP A 169 5.09 -4.45 -20.75
N GLY A 170 4.76 -5.41 -21.64
CA GLY A 170 4.43 -5.16 -23.04
C GLY A 170 3.17 -4.32 -23.22
N PRO A 171 2.88 -3.87 -24.43
CA PRO A 171 1.60 -3.22 -24.73
C PRO A 171 0.45 -4.19 -24.44
N PRO A 172 -0.66 -3.73 -23.80
CA PRO A 172 -1.78 -4.60 -23.52
C PRO A 172 -2.41 -5.08 -24.84
N PRO A 173 -2.65 -6.40 -25.00
CA PRO A 173 -3.28 -6.96 -26.18
C PRO A 173 -4.62 -6.26 -26.49
N PRO A 174 -5.06 -6.15 -27.73
CA PRO A 174 -6.39 -5.62 -28.07
C PRO A 174 -7.51 -6.38 -27.35
N VAL A 175 -8.62 -5.68 -27.04
CA VAL A 175 -9.76 -6.29 -26.33
C VAL A 175 -10.28 -7.55 -27.02
N PRO A 176 -10.45 -7.58 -28.36
CA PRO A 176 -10.90 -8.81 -29.04
C PRO A 176 -10.00 -10.01 -28.78
N VAL A 177 -8.68 -9.81 -28.79
CA VAL A 177 -7.69 -10.88 -28.51
C VAL A 177 -7.80 -11.37 -27.06
N LEU A 178 -8.06 -10.46 -26.11
CA LEU A 178 -8.26 -10.86 -24.70
C LEU A 178 -9.56 -11.65 -24.52
N LEU A 179 -10.63 -11.24 -25.18
CA LEU A 179 -11.91 -11.96 -25.15
C LEU A 179 -11.81 -13.35 -25.81
N GLU A 180 -11.07 -13.46 -26.91
CA GLU A 180 -10.77 -14.75 -27.54
C GLU A 180 -9.99 -15.67 -26.58
N ARG A 181 -8.96 -15.14 -25.88
CA ARG A 181 -8.22 -15.89 -24.86
C ARG A 181 -9.11 -16.35 -23.72
N ILE A 182 -10.03 -15.51 -23.25
CA ILE A 182 -11.01 -15.87 -22.22
C ILE A 182 -11.93 -17.00 -22.71
N GLY A 183 -12.42 -16.88 -23.95
CA GLY A 183 -13.26 -17.95 -24.53
C GLY A 183 -12.50 -19.27 -24.70
N ALA A 184 -11.24 -19.21 -25.13
CA ALA A 184 -10.40 -20.41 -25.27
C ALA A 184 -10.01 -21.04 -23.94
N ALA A 185 -9.95 -20.24 -22.86
CA ALA A 185 -9.52 -20.66 -21.51
C ALA A 185 -10.67 -21.06 -20.60
N ALA A 186 -11.88 -21.31 -21.11
CA ALA A 186 -13.09 -21.54 -20.32
C ALA A 186 -12.98 -22.67 -19.27
N GLY A 187 -12.08 -23.63 -19.42
CA GLY A 187 -11.82 -24.72 -18.48
C GLY A 187 -10.55 -24.57 -17.64
N GLU A 188 -9.82 -23.47 -17.78
CA GLU A 188 -8.50 -23.28 -17.19
C GLU A 188 -8.45 -22.00 -16.33
N PRO A 189 -8.74 -22.07 -14.99
CA PRO A 189 -8.80 -20.89 -14.13
C PRO A 189 -7.55 -20.00 -14.20
N GLY A 190 -6.36 -20.60 -14.22
CA GLY A 190 -5.09 -19.87 -14.30
C GLY A 190 -4.94 -19.04 -15.59
N ALA A 191 -5.41 -19.57 -16.72
CA ALA A 191 -5.39 -18.86 -17.99
C ALA A 191 -6.42 -17.73 -18.04
N LEU A 192 -7.61 -17.94 -17.44
CA LEU A 192 -8.63 -16.89 -17.26
C LEU A 192 -8.08 -15.74 -16.41
N CYS A 193 -7.50 -16.03 -15.25
CA CYS A 193 -6.88 -15.03 -14.38
C CYS A 193 -5.76 -14.28 -15.11
N ALA A 194 -4.93 -14.97 -15.89
CA ALA A 194 -3.87 -14.33 -16.68
C ALA A 194 -4.42 -13.37 -17.74
N ALA A 195 -5.54 -13.72 -18.39
CA ALA A 195 -6.21 -12.84 -19.36
C ALA A 195 -6.86 -11.64 -18.66
N LEU A 196 -7.55 -11.85 -17.53
CA LEU A 196 -8.20 -10.80 -16.73
C LEU A 196 -7.21 -9.76 -16.20
N ARG A 197 -5.99 -10.16 -15.84
CA ARG A 197 -4.94 -9.23 -15.40
C ARG A 197 -4.64 -8.12 -16.42
N TRP A 198 -4.78 -8.38 -17.69
CA TRP A 198 -4.61 -7.35 -18.72
C TRP A 198 -5.72 -6.30 -18.72
N PHE A 199 -6.92 -6.66 -18.30
CA PHE A 199 -8.04 -5.72 -18.19
C PHE A 199 -7.86 -4.72 -17.04
N ARG A 200 -7.10 -5.05 -15.98
CA ARG A 200 -6.73 -4.11 -14.90
C ARG A 200 -5.99 -2.87 -15.40
N LEU A 201 -5.34 -2.95 -16.56
CA LEU A 201 -4.61 -1.83 -17.16
C LEU A 201 -5.52 -0.86 -17.93
N ARG A 202 -6.81 -1.11 -17.96
CA ARG A 202 -7.79 -0.33 -18.75
C ARG A 202 -8.69 0.50 -17.83
N ARG A 203 -9.26 1.56 -18.40
CA ARG A 203 -10.25 2.42 -17.76
C ARG A 203 -11.68 2.09 -18.19
N ARG A 204 -11.84 1.33 -19.26
CA ARG A 204 -13.13 0.88 -19.82
C ARG A 204 -12.97 -0.50 -20.44
N GLY A 205 -14.06 -1.24 -20.49
CA GLY A 205 -14.09 -2.56 -21.15
C GLY A 205 -15.51 -3.11 -21.31
N PRO A 206 -15.63 -4.26 -21.96
CA PRO A 206 -16.92 -4.90 -22.27
C PRO A 206 -17.46 -5.66 -21.08
N VAL A 207 -18.08 -4.98 -20.11
CA VAL A 207 -18.61 -5.56 -18.87
C VAL A 207 -19.54 -6.74 -19.18
N GLU A 208 -20.44 -6.58 -20.13
CA GLU A 208 -21.43 -7.59 -20.55
C GLU A 208 -20.79 -8.89 -21.05
N ARG A 209 -19.57 -8.80 -21.59
CA ARG A 209 -18.83 -9.98 -22.10
C ARG A 209 -18.06 -10.71 -20.98
N LEU A 210 -17.83 -10.04 -19.86
CA LEU A 210 -17.11 -10.58 -18.71
C LEU A 210 -18.03 -10.95 -17.53
N ALA A 211 -19.23 -10.37 -17.49
CA ALA A 211 -20.16 -10.54 -16.36
C ALA A 211 -20.47 -12.01 -16.04
N GLY A 212 -20.51 -12.89 -17.04
CA GLY A 212 -20.71 -14.34 -16.83
C GLY A 212 -19.65 -15.00 -15.95
N LEU A 213 -18.45 -14.43 -15.85
CA LEU A 213 -17.38 -14.93 -14.98
C LEU A 213 -17.66 -14.69 -13.49
N ALA A 214 -18.63 -13.85 -13.13
CA ALA A 214 -19.07 -13.69 -11.74
C ALA A 214 -19.71 -14.96 -11.17
N ALA A 215 -20.20 -15.87 -12.02
CA ALA A 215 -20.72 -17.17 -11.63
C ALA A 215 -19.70 -18.31 -11.84
N HIS A 216 -18.44 -18.01 -12.11
CA HIS A 216 -17.42 -19.03 -12.30
C HIS A 216 -17.21 -19.85 -11.02
N PRO A 217 -17.07 -21.19 -11.08
CA PRO A 217 -16.93 -22.03 -9.89
C PRO A 217 -15.67 -21.70 -9.05
N ASP A 218 -14.60 -21.29 -9.70
CA ASP A 218 -13.33 -20.94 -9.06
C ASP A 218 -13.36 -19.49 -8.51
N ALA A 219 -13.10 -19.34 -7.20
CA ALA A 219 -13.10 -18.05 -6.50
C ALA A 219 -11.99 -17.10 -7.01
N ASP A 220 -10.82 -17.64 -7.39
CA ASP A 220 -9.71 -16.82 -7.91
C ASP A 220 -10.10 -16.12 -9.23
N VAL A 221 -10.91 -16.79 -10.07
CA VAL A 221 -11.44 -16.17 -11.31
C VAL A 221 -12.40 -15.04 -10.98
N ARG A 222 -13.28 -15.22 -9.98
CA ARG A 222 -14.22 -14.18 -9.55
C ARG A 222 -13.50 -12.99 -8.91
N MET A 223 -12.47 -13.24 -8.07
CA MET A 223 -11.58 -12.19 -7.55
C MET A 223 -10.86 -11.45 -8.68
N ALA A 224 -10.25 -12.18 -9.61
CA ALA A 224 -9.57 -11.58 -10.75
C ALA A 224 -10.49 -10.73 -11.63
N LEU A 225 -11.79 -11.09 -11.72
CA LEU A 225 -12.81 -10.30 -12.39
C LEU A 225 -13.05 -8.97 -11.64
N ALA A 226 -13.25 -8.99 -10.31
CA ALA A 226 -13.42 -7.78 -9.50
C ALA A 226 -12.25 -6.82 -9.71
N GLU A 227 -11.02 -7.33 -9.59
CA GLU A 227 -9.80 -6.56 -9.82
C GLU A 227 -9.67 -6.03 -11.26
N ALA A 228 -10.10 -6.80 -12.26
CA ALA A 228 -10.04 -6.41 -13.67
C ALA A 228 -10.89 -5.17 -13.95
N VAL A 229 -12.07 -5.06 -13.32
CA VAL A 229 -13.02 -3.97 -13.54
C VAL A 229 -12.89 -2.83 -12.53
N ALA A 230 -12.08 -2.98 -11.51
CA ALA A 230 -11.94 -2.04 -10.38
C ALA A 230 -11.80 -0.55 -10.79
N ARG A 231 -11.13 -0.29 -11.90
CA ARG A 231 -10.85 1.07 -12.40
C ARG A 231 -11.72 1.48 -13.59
N TRP A 232 -12.72 0.69 -13.94
CA TRP A 232 -13.53 0.99 -15.12
C TRP A 232 -14.66 1.97 -14.81
N SER A 233 -14.84 2.92 -15.71
CA SER A 233 -15.98 3.84 -15.72
C SER A 233 -17.11 3.38 -16.65
N THR A 234 -17.10 2.11 -17.07
CA THR A 234 -18.12 1.54 -17.96
C THR A 234 -19.42 1.31 -17.17
N PRO A 235 -20.60 1.66 -17.73
CA PRO A 235 -21.88 1.33 -17.12
C PRO A 235 -21.99 -0.18 -16.81
N GLY A 236 -22.62 -0.53 -15.70
CA GLY A 236 -22.77 -1.91 -15.26
C GLY A 236 -21.66 -2.45 -14.36
N VAL A 237 -20.52 -1.74 -14.23
CA VAL A 237 -19.42 -2.14 -13.34
C VAL A 237 -19.88 -2.16 -11.87
N ASP A 238 -20.60 -1.14 -11.44
CA ASP A 238 -21.03 -1.04 -10.04
C ASP A 238 -22.02 -2.16 -9.69
N ALA A 239 -22.93 -2.52 -10.60
CA ALA A 239 -23.80 -3.66 -10.41
C ALA A 239 -23.03 -5.00 -10.36
N LEU A 240 -21.98 -5.15 -11.17
CA LEU A 240 -21.13 -6.34 -11.15
C LEU A 240 -20.34 -6.45 -9.84
N LEU A 241 -19.78 -5.34 -9.35
CA LEU A 241 -19.04 -5.31 -8.09
C LEU A 241 -19.98 -5.59 -6.90
N ALA A 242 -21.17 -5.00 -6.88
CA ALA A 242 -22.19 -5.28 -5.86
C ALA A 242 -22.58 -6.78 -5.82
N ALA A 243 -22.68 -7.42 -6.98
CA ALA A 243 -22.93 -8.86 -7.06
C ALA A 243 -21.76 -9.68 -6.47
N LEU A 244 -20.51 -9.28 -6.74
CA LEU A 244 -19.32 -9.91 -6.18
C LEU A 244 -19.12 -9.60 -4.68
N ALA A 245 -19.58 -8.45 -4.20
CA ALA A 245 -19.60 -8.12 -2.77
C ALA A 245 -20.62 -8.99 -1.98
N ALA A 246 -21.55 -9.64 -2.66
CA ALA A 246 -22.47 -10.62 -2.10
C ALA A 246 -22.06 -12.09 -2.39
N ASP A 247 -20.84 -12.34 -2.85
CA ASP A 247 -20.32 -13.66 -3.23
C ASP A 247 -20.35 -14.65 -2.04
N PRO A 248 -20.58 -15.96 -2.26
CA PRO A 248 -20.49 -16.96 -1.22
C PRO A 248 -19.07 -17.07 -0.60
N ASP A 249 -18.03 -16.81 -1.37
CA ASP A 249 -16.65 -16.86 -0.92
C ASP A 249 -16.25 -15.57 -0.16
N PRO A 250 -15.68 -15.67 1.06
CA PRO A 250 -15.33 -14.51 1.87
C PRO A 250 -14.22 -13.63 1.28
N GLU A 251 -13.25 -14.22 0.57
CA GLU A 251 -12.13 -13.47 -0.02
C GLU A 251 -12.62 -12.65 -1.22
N VAL A 252 -13.56 -13.21 -2.02
CA VAL A 252 -14.19 -12.47 -3.13
C VAL A 252 -14.98 -11.27 -2.59
N ARG A 253 -15.77 -11.48 -1.51
CA ARG A 253 -16.52 -10.38 -0.87
C ARG A 253 -15.59 -9.27 -0.36
N GLU A 254 -14.51 -9.65 0.30
CA GLU A 254 -13.55 -8.70 0.85
C GLU A 254 -12.91 -7.86 -0.26
N VAL A 255 -12.45 -8.50 -1.33
CA VAL A 255 -11.84 -7.80 -2.47
C VAL A 255 -12.83 -6.87 -3.16
N ALA A 256 -14.06 -7.34 -3.42
CA ALA A 256 -15.08 -6.52 -4.08
C ALA A 256 -15.51 -5.33 -3.20
N GLY A 257 -15.71 -5.54 -1.90
CA GLY A 257 -16.05 -4.48 -0.94
C GLY A 257 -14.98 -3.39 -0.84
N MET A 258 -13.70 -3.77 -0.75
CA MET A 258 -12.59 -2.81 -0.77
C MET A 258 -12.55 -1.97 -2.06
N ILE A 259 -12.89 -2.58 -3.19
CA ILE A 259 -12.93 -1.88 -4.48
C ILE A 259 -14.10 -0.89 -4.49
N GLU A 260 -15.29 -1.25 -4.00
CA GLU A 260 -16.46 -0.36 -3.92
C GLU A 260 -16.17 0.86 -3.03
N GLU A 261 -15.61 0.64 -1.83
CA GLU A 261 -15.20 1.73 -0.93
C GLU A 261 -14.25 2.71 -1.61
N THR A 262 -13.20 2.18 -2.26
CA THR A 262 -12.21 3.01 -2.96
C THR A 262 -12.82 3.81 -4.13
N ARG A 263 -13.83 3.27 -4.79
CA ARG A 263 -14.55 3.95 -5.89
C ARG A 263 -15.49 5.02 -5.37
N GLY A 264 -16.15 4.77 -4.22
CA GLY A 264 -17.04 5.74 -3.56
C GLY A 264 -16.30 7.01 -3.15
N ASP A 265 -15.11 6.88 -2.58
CA ASP A 265 -14.29 8.01 -2.12
C ASP A 265 -13.72 8.88 -3.26
N GLY A 266 -13.70 8.37 -4.48
CA GLY A 266 -13.15 9.08 -5.66
C GLY A 266 -14.17 9.95 -6.41
N HIS A 267 -15.43 10.00 -5.99
CA HIS A 267 -16.52 10.75 -6.63
C HIS A 267 -17.06 11.90 -5.77
N GLY A 268 -16.35 12.28 -4.67
CA GLY A 268 -16.67 13.40 -3.80
C GLY A 268 -15.88 14.67 -4.12
#